data_c80dda9a27e92303a6692fbea7208353
#
_entry.id   c80dda9a27e92303a6692fbea7208353
#
_cell.length_a   1.000
_cell.length_b   1.000
_cell.length_c   1.000
_cell.angle_alpha   90.00
_cell.angle_beta   90.00
_cell.angle_gamma   90.00
#
_symmetry.space_group_name_H-M   'P 1'
#
loop_
_entity.id
_entity.type
_entity.pdbx_description
1 polymer ?
#
loop_
_entity_poly.entity_id
_entity_poly.type
_entity_poly.pdbx_seq_one_letter_code
_entity_poly.pdbx_strand_id
1 'polypeptide(L)' 'MNFVATFYTHLSALRTARALEGAGVQAELAPVPRALSSSCGTCVRYSAEDPLLERMDADTEAVYRREGDGYVCLLRNE' A
#
# COMPACT_ATOMS: atom_id res chain seq x y z
N MET A 1 11.56 4.39 -5.41
CA MET A 1 10.24 4.27 -6.08
C MET A 1 9.13 4.45 -5.07
N ASN A 2 8.01 4.94 -5.52
CA ASN A 2 6.87 5.21 -4.66
C ASN A 2 5.76 4.18 -4.89
N PHE A 3 5.21 3.67 -3.80
CA PHE A 3 4.17 2.64 -3.84
C PHE A 3 2.97 3.05 -3.01
N VAL A 4 1.83 2.47 -3.36
CA VAL A 4 0.57 2.63 -2.63
C VAL A 4 -0.03 1.24 -2.45
N ALA A 5 -0.33 0.87 -1.21
CA ALA A 5 -1.04 -0.37 -0.92
C ALA A 5 -2.44 -0.05 -0.41
N THR A 6 -3.43 -0.75 -0.92
CA THR A 6 -4.82 -0.61 -0.49
C THR A 6 -5.26 -1.85 0.28
N PHE A 7 -6.28 -1.71 1.12
CA PHE A 7 -6.64 -2.75 2.08
C PHE A 7 -8.14 -2.93 2.19
N TYR A 8 -8.56 -4.11 2.66
CA TYR A 8 -9.97 -4.37 2.93
C TYR A 8 -10.41 -3.75 4.25
N THR A 9 -9.48 -3.55 5.21
CA THR A 9 -9.78 -2.98 6.52
C THR A 9 -8.75 -1.94 6.92
N HIS A 10 -9.15 -1.00 7.77
CA HIS A 10 -8.24 0.00 8.32
C HIS A 10 -7.15 -0.66 9.20
N LEU A 11 -7.50 -1.70 9.94
CA LEU A 11 -6.54 -2.41 10.78
C LEU A 11 -5.42 -3.03 9.94
N SER A 12 -5.76 -3.59 8.78
CA SER A 12 -4.78 -4.15 7.87
C SER A 12 -3.80 -3.08 7.38
N ALA A 13 -4.30 -1.89 7.05
CA ALA A 13 -3.45 -0.77 6.66
C ALA A 13 -2.47 -0.40 7.78
N LEU A 14 -2.95 -0.33 9.02
CA LEU A 14 -2.11 -0.01 10.16
C LEU A 14 -1.03 -1.06 10.41
N ARG A 15 -1.39 -2.34 10.32
CA ARG A 15 -0.44 -3.44 10.46
C ARG A 15 0.66 -3.39 9.41
N THR A 16 0.29 -3.13 8.16
CA THR A 16 1.25 -3.05 7.07
C THR A 16 2.19 -1.85 7.25
N ALA A 17 1.65 -0.70 7.62
CA ALA A 17 2.49 0.48 7.88
C ALA A 17 3.54 0.17 8.95
N ARG A 18 3.15 -0.51 10.02
CA ARG A 18 4.06 -0.89 11.10
C ARG A 18 5.10 -1.91 10.65
N ALA A 19 4.70 -2.87 9.82
CA ALA A 19 5.64 -3.86 9.29
C ALA A 19 6.68 -3.21 8.39
N LEU A 20 6.28 -2.25 7.57
CA LEU A 20 7.19 -1.50 6.71
C LEU A 20 8.16 -0.64 7.54
N GLU A 21 7.65 0.05 8.55
CA GLU A 21 8.48 0.84 9.44
C GLU A 21 9.50 -0.04 10.18
N GLY A 22 9.09 -1.23 10.61
CA GLY A 22 9.98 -2.19 11.23
C GLY A 22 11.07 -2.69 10.28
N ALA A 23 10.86 -2.61 8.99
CA ALA A 23 11.86 -2.94 7.96
C ALA A 23 12.70 -1.74 7.55
N GLY A 24 12.55 -0.60 8.22
CA GLY A 24 13.30 0.61 7.92
C GLY A 24 12.74 1.43 6.76
N VAL A 25 11.50 1.18 6.37
CA VAL A 25 10.86 1.86 5.24
C VAL A 25 9.96 2.98 5.77
N GLN A 26 10.05 4.15 5.16
CA GLN A 26 9.16 5.25 5.45
C GLN A 26 7.77 4.94 4.89
N ALA A 27 6.79 4.88 5.77
CA ALA A 27 5.41 4.55 5.39
C ALA A 27 4.44 5.47 6.14
N GLU A 28 3.35 5.84 5.47
CA GLU A 28 2.32 6.67 6.09
C GLU A 28 0.93 6.23 5.66
N LEU A 29 -0.02 6.36 6.58
CA LEU A 29 -1.43 6.17 6.29
C LEU A 29 -1.96 7.42 5.60
N ALA A 30 -2.80 7.22 4.58
CA ALA A 30 -3.34 8.32 3.79
C ALA A 30 -4.70 7.93 3.19
N PRO A 31 -5.50 8.92 2.76
CA PRO A 31 -6.69 8.61 1.96
C PRO A 31 -6.29 7.97 0.62
N VAL A 32 -7.11 7.07 0.13
CA VAL A 32 -6.85 6.43 -1.17
C VAL A 32 -6.97 7.47 -2.29
N PRO A 33 -5.99 7.54 -3.21
CA PRO A 33 -6.07 8.45 -4.36
C PRO A 33 -7.31 8.19 -5.20
N ARG A 34 -7.83 9.22 -5.85
CA ARG A 34 -9.05 9.12 -6.68
C ARG A 34 -8.91 8.13 -7.81
N ALA A 35 -7.70 7.97 -8.36
CA ALA A 35 -7.45 7.04 -9.45
C ALA A 35 -7.56 5.58 -9.04
N LEU A 36 -7.56 5.31 -7.73
CA LEU A 36 -7.63 3.97 -7.17
C LEU A 36 -8.92 3.83 -6.37
N SER A 37 -9.36 2.60 -6.18
CA SER A 37 -10.49 2.31 -5.31
C SER A 37 -10.04 1.38 -4.20
N SER A 38 -10.72 1.44 -3.06
CA SER A 38 -10.39 0.61 -1.91
C SER A 38 -11.63 0.42 -1.05
N SER A 39 -11.72 -0.75 -0.45
CA SER A 39 -12.85 -1.10 0.41
C SER A 39 -12.91 -0.26 1.67
N CYS A 40 -11.76 0.13 2.25
CA CYS A 40 -11.74 0.87 3.52
C CYS A 40 -11.41 2.35 3.39
N GLY A 41 -11.05 2.82 2.20
CA GLY A 41 -10.72 4.23 1.98
C GLY A 41 -9.38 4.68 2.52
N THR A 42 -8.61 3.80 3.17
CA THR A 42 -7.29 4.11 3.72
C THR A 42 -6.23 3.30 2.99
N CYS A 43 -5.14 3.94 2.62
CA CYS A 43 -4.00 3.27 2.01
C CYS A 43 -2.73 3.53 2.82
N VAL A 44 -1.68 2.78 2.48
CA VAL A 44 -0.32 3.04 2.97
C VAL A 44 0.51 3.50 1.79
N ARG A 45 1.12 4.66 1.92
CA ARG A 45 2.07 5.20 0.94
C ARG A 45 3.46 4.95 1.48
N TYR A 46 4.34 4.40 0.65
CA TYR A 46 5.70 4.11 1.07
C TYR A 46 6.68 4.24 -0.09
N SER A 47 7.95 4.47 0.26
CA SER A 47 9.04 4.58 -0.71
C SER A 47 10.10 3.55 -0.40
N ALA A 48 10.50 2.80 -1.41
CA ALA A 48 11.53 1.77 -1.29
C ALA A 48 12.07 1.43 -2.68
N GLU A 49 13.12 0.63 -2.74
CA GLU A 49 13.64 0.13 -4.02
C GLU A 49 12.82 -1.04 -4.55
N ASP A 50 12.10 -1.72 -3.67
CA ASP A 50 11.34 -2.93 -3.94
C ASP A 50 9.96 -2.77 -3.30
N PRO A 51 8.87 -3.26 -3.89
CA PRO A 51 7.53 -3.11 -3.32
C PRO A 51 7.30 -3.87 -2.03
N LEU A 52 8.21 -4.76 -1.62
CA LEU A 52 8.15 -5.48 -0.35
C LEU A 52 6.83 -6.23 -0.16
N LEU A 53 6.41 -6.95 -1.19
CA LEU A 53 5.12 -7.66 -1.18
C LEU A 53 5.01 -8.67 -0.05
N GLU A 54 6.14 -9.24 0.40
CA GLU A 54 6.20 -10.20 1.51
C GLU A 54 5.92 -9.56 2.87
N ARG A 55 5.91 -8.23 2.94
CA ARG A 55 5.59 -7.49 4.18
C ARG A 55 4.13 -7.10 4.29
N MET A 56 3.35 -7.38 3.24
CA MET A 56 1.94 -6.99 3.19
C MET A 56 1.10 -7.89 4.09
N ASP A 57 0.14 -7.28 4.80
CA ASP A 57 -0.82 -8.00 5.63
C ASP A 57 -1.73 -8.89 4.75
N ALA A 58 -2.30 -9.93 5.34
CA ALA A 58 -3.17 -10.87 4.62
C ALA A 58 -4.40 -10.19 3.99
N ASP A 59 -4.90 -9.11 4.60
CA ASP A 59 -6.06 -8.36 4.11
C ASP A 59 -5.68 -7.21 3.17
N THR A 60 -4.50 -7.28 2.57
CA THR A 60 -4.09 -6.34 1.52
C THR A 60 -4.95 -6.57 0.28
N GLU A 61 -5.55 -5.51 -0.24
CA GLU A 61 -6.39 -5.59 -1.43
C GLU A 61 -5.57 -5.51 -2.70
N ALA A 62 -4.67 -4.53 -2.78
CA ALA A 62 -3.82 -4.34 -3.95
C ALA A 62 -2.58 -3.53 -3.59
N VAL A 63 -1.55 -3.65 -4.41
CA VAL A 63 -0.33 -2.85 -4.30
C VAL A 63 -0.03 -2.26 -5.67
N TYR A 64 0.27 -0.97 -5.70
CA TYR A 64 0.55 -0.24 -6.93
C TYR A 64 1.90 0.46 -6.84
N ARG A 65 2.58 0.56 -7.98
CA ARG A 65 3.72 1.45 -8.14
C ARG A 65 3.24 2.73 -8.81
N ARG A 66 3.63 3.87 -8.27
CA ARG A 66 3.32 5.15 -8.90
C ARG A 66 4.28 5.39 -10.07
N GLU A 67 3.74 5.71 -11.24
CA GLU A 67 4.51 6.09 -12.41
C GLU A 67 3.93 7.36 -13.02
N GLY A 68 4.68 8.46 -12.90
CA GLY A 68 4.20 9.75 -13.35
C GLY A 68 2.90 10.11 -12.62
N ASP A 69 1.85 10.36 -13.38
CA ASP A 69 0.53 10.68 -12.82
C ASP A 69 -0.37 9.45 -12.65
N GLY A 70 0.14 8.27 -12.97
CA GLY A 70 -0.64 7.04 -12.94
C GLY A 70 -0.09 6.01 -11.98
N TYR A 71 -0.72 4.83 -12.00
CA TYR A 71 -0.37 3.72 -11.11
C TYR A 71 -0.32 2.43 -11.92
N VAL A 72 0.67 1.59 -11.61
CA VAL A 72 0.79 0.25 -12.18
C VAL A 72 0.47 -0.75 -11.07
N CYS A 73 -0.50 -1.62 -11.32
CA CYS A 73 -0.88 -2.63 -10.34
C CYS A 73 0.16 -3.75 -10.31
N LEU A 74 0.75 -3.99 -9.14
CA LEU A 74 1.76 -5.03 -8.93
C LEU A 74 1.17 -6.28 -8.29
N LEU A 75 0.15 -6.12 -7.47
CA LEU A 75 -0.51 -7.21 -6.75
C LEU A 75 -1.98 -6.85 -6.61
N ARG A 76 -2.84 -7.81 -6.88
CA ARG A 76 -4.28 -7.67 -6.61
C ARG A 76 -4.79 -8.97 -6.04
N ASN A 77 -5.37 -8.90 -4.86
CA ASN A 77 -6.02 -10.03 -4.22
C ASN A 77 -7.54 -9.93 -4.44
N GLU A 78 -8.14 -11.01 -4.90
CA GLU A 78 -9.57 -11.06 -5.16
C GLU A 78 -10.29 -12.07 -4.27
#